data_8a82a4802ea91c1051c115f2cf7d7c77
#
_entry.id   8a82a4802ea91c1051c115f2cf7d7c77
#
_cell.length_a   1.000
_cell.length_b   1.000
_cell.length_c   1.000
_cell.angle_alpha   90.00
_cell.angle_beta   90.00
_cell.angle_gamma   90.00
#
_symmetry.space_group_name_H-M   'P 1'
#
loop_
_entity.id
_entity.type
_entity.pdbx_description
1 polymer ?
#
loop_
_entity_poly.entity_id
_entity_poly.type
_entity_poly.pdbx_seq_one_letter_code
_entity_poly.pdbx_strand_id
1 'polypeptide(L)'
;MRTSLLSRTAFAAGGLALALVGGAAAAAPAAAAPVKKTGGAVPASLNLPSGLKEVTRLFGAGVQVYDCSTGGTWVFREPRALLLRGSQVKGVHFVGPTWVLRDGSSVTGRVVTNVPAVDPSRDIPLLLLAATPGPVDGKLAHVSHIARIDTRGGVAPAGTCDPAATPSVEVPYTSTYAFFAPRG
;
A
#
# COMPACT_ATOMS: atom_id res chain seq x y z
N MET A 1 81.12 -18.35 -29.34
CA MET A 1 82.19 -17.33 -29.31
C MET A 1 81.61 -16.00 -28.97
N ARG A 2 82.21 -15.36 -27.95
CA ARG A 2 82.10 -13.93 -27.56
C ARG A 2 80.69 -13.45 -27.02
N THR A 3 80.51 -13.38 -25.71
CA THR A 3 80.93 -12.38 -24.68
C THR A 3 80.71 -10.93 -25.01
N SER A 4 79.84 -10.27 -24.22
CA SER A 4 80.04 -8.95 -23.58
C SER A 4 78.72 -8.51 -22.95
N LEU A 5 78.50 -8.42 -21.71
CA LEU A 5 78.92 -7.60 -20.55
C LEU A 5 78.42 -6.15 -20.58
N LEU A 6 77.72 -5.78 -19.47
CA LEU A 6 77.52 -4.49 -18.77
C LEU A 6 76.47 -3.54 -19.41
N SER A 7 75.52 -2.98 -18.70
CA SER A 7 75.72 -2.10 -17.53
C SER A 7 74.44 -1.84 -16.75
N ARG A 8 74.57 -1.62 -15.47
CA ARG A 8 73.58 -1.23 -14.46
C ARG A 8 73.13 0.19 -14.68
N THR A 9 71.87 0.46 -14.47
CA THR A 9 71.45 1.69 -13.77
C THR A 9 70.08 1.46 -13.07
N ALA A 10 70.13 1.61 -11.76
CA ALA A 10 68.92 1.63 -10.90
C ALA A 10 68.35 3.05 -10.90
N PHE A 11 67.04 3.17 -11.11
CA PHE A 11 66.29 4.31 -10.69
C PHE A 11 65.08 3.87 -9.89
N ALA A 12 65.15 4.20 -8.60
CA ALA A 12 63.99 4.13 -7.72
C ALA A 12 63.09 5.32 -7.98
N ALA A 13 61.84 5.07 -8.29
CA ALA A 13 60.81 6.09 -8.24
C ALA A 13 59.61 5.50 -7.49
N GLY A 14 59.40 6.05 -6.30
CA GLY A 14 58.25 5.72 -5.45
C GLY A 14 56.93 6.10 -6.10
N GLY A 15 56.09 5.15 -6.32
CA GLY A 15 54.70 5.33 -6.72
C GLY A 15 53.77 5.23 -5.50
N LEU A 16 53.27 6.35 -5.06
CA LEU A 16 52.28 6.49 -4.01
C LEU A 16 50.96 5.85 -4.51
N ALA A 17 50.62 4.65 -4.05
CA ALA A 17 49.34 4.01 -4.32
C ALA A 17 48.26 4.67 -3.47
N LEU A 18 47.44 5.52 -4.08
CA LEU A 18 46.24 6.07 -3.48
C LEU A 18 45.16 4.98 -3.47
N ALA A 19 44.95 4.34 -2.33
CA ALA A 19 43.82 3.42 -2.14
C ALA A 19 42.52 4.25 -2.01
N LEU A 20 41.74 4.28 -3.06
CA LEU A 20 40.35 4.75 -3.01
C LEU A 20 39.51 3.72 -2.25
N VAL A 21 39.30 3.97 -0.97
CA VAL A 21 38.32 3.26 -0.17
C VAL A 21 36.94 3.78 -0.60
N GLY A 22 36.31 3.08 -1.54
CA GLY A 22 34.91 3.29 -1.92
C GLY A 22 34.02 2.85 -0.76
N GLY A 23 33.61 3.79 0.10
CA GLY A 23 32.60 3.55 1.11
C GLY A 23 31.25 3.30 0.43
N ALA A 24 30.77 2.06 0.39
CA ALA A 24 29.39 1.75 0.09
C ALA A 24 28.53 2.31 1.23
N ALA A 25 27.87 3.45 0.97
CA ALA A 25 26.85 3.97 1.87
C ALA A 25 25.68 2.98 1.84
N ALA A 26 25.55 2.13 2.86
CA ALA A 26 24.36 1.34 3.08
C ALA A 26 23.22 2.32 3.33
N ALA A 27 22.24 2.36 2.42
CA ALA A 27 21.00 3.11 2.62
C ALA A 27 20.32 2.52 3.87
N ALA A 28 20.22 3.31 4.93
CA ALA A 28 19.46 2.95 6.11
C ALA A 28 18.01 2.71 5.69
N PRO A 29 17.34 1.67 6.21
CA PRO A 29 15.92 1.47 5.96
C PRO A 29 15.17 2.72 6.44
N ALA A 30 14.37 3.31 5.55
CA ALA A 30 13.53 4.44 5.90
C ALA A 30 12.65 4.05 7.09
N ALA A 31 12.84 4.71 8.22
CA ALA A 31 12.04 4.50 9.41
C ALA A 31 10.56 4.68 9.04
N ALA A 32 9.75 3.65 9.26
CA ALA A 32 8.32 3.74 9.06
C ALA A 32 7.78 4.90 9.88
N ALA A 33 7.16 5.87 9.21
CA ALA A 33 6.56 7.02 9.87
C ALA A 33 5.57 6.53 10.94
N PRO A 34 5.49 7.18 12.11
CA PRO A 34 4.60 6.77 13.17
C PRO A 34 3.17 6.73 12.64
N VAL A 35 2.52 5.57 12.78
CA VAL A 35 1.12 5.34 12.42
C VAL A 35 0.29 6.33 13.24
N LYS A 36 -0.15 7.40 12.61
CA LYS A 36 -1.06 8.38 13.21
C LYS A 36 -2.31 7.66 13.70
N LYS A 37 -2.77 8.05 14.89
CA LYS A 37 -4.02 7.61 15.52
C LYS A 37 -5.13 7.53 14.46
N THR A 38 -5.70 6.35 14.26
CA THR A 38 -6.65 6.05 13.19
C THR A 38 -7.86 7.00 13.21
N GLY A 39 -7.84 7.97 12.34
CA GLY A 39 -8.97 8.48 11.62
C GLY A 39 -9.79 9.60 12.21
N GLY A 40 -10.04 10.54 11.31
CA GLY A 40 -11.05 11.56 11.43
C GLY A 40 -12.48 11.00 11.49
N ALA A 41 -13.47 11.88 11.70
CA ALA A 41 -14.88 11.52 11.56
C ALA A 41 -15.18 11.05 10.13
N VAL A 42 -16.17 10.18 9.96
CA VAL A 42 -16.68 9.85 8.62
C VAL A 42 -17.29 11.11 8.01
N PRO A 43 -16.83 11.57 6.85
CA PRO A 43 -17.35 12.77 6.21
C PRO A 43 -18.86 12.64 5.91
N ALA A 44 -19.63 13.70 6.16
CA ALA A 44 -21.07 13.74 5.88
C ALA A 44 -21.41 13.44 4.40
N SER A 45 -20.49 13.79 3.49
CA SER A 45 -20.61 13.51 2.05
C SER A 45 -20.69 12.03 1.69
N LEU A 46 -20.27 11.12 2.57
CA LEU A 46 -20.43 9.68 2.38
C LEU A 46 -21.87 9.20 2.66
N ASN A 47 -22.72 10.02 3.26
CA ASN A 47 -24.13 9.71 3.56
C ASN A 47 -24.30 8.42 4.37
N LEU A 48 -23.47 8.25 5.41
CA LEU A 48 -23.59 7.09 6.30
C LEU A 48 -25.00 7.06 6.92
N PRO A 49 -25.76 5.95 6.79
CA PRO A 49 -27.11 5.86 7.34
C PRO A 49 -27.15 6.10 8.86
N SER A 50 -28.23 6.71 9.33
CA SER A 50 -28.52 6.83 10.77
C SER A 50 -28.79 5.45 11.41
N GLY A 51 -28.79 5.38 12.74
CA GLY A 51 -29.08 4.12 13.43
C GLY A 51 -27.92 3.10 13.42
N LEU A 52 -26.75 3.47 12.93
CA LEU A 52 -25.56 2.62 12.98
C LEU A 52 -24.65 2.98 14.17
N LYS A 53 -23.90 1.98 14.64
CA LYS A 53 -22.79 2.14 15.59
C LYS A 53 -21.50 1.63 14.97
N GLU A 54 -20.40 2.30 15.25
CA GLU A 54 -19.07 1.82 14.84
C GLU A 54 -18.68 0.60 15.68
N VAL A 55 -18.37 -0.50 15.00
CA VAL A 55 -17.96 -1.78 15.62
C VAL A 55 -16.44 -1.82 15.80
N THR A 56 -15.72 -1.37 14.79
CA THR A 56 -14.26 -1.34 14.79
C THR A 56 -13.75 -0.38 13.74
N ARG A 57 -12.53 0.09 13.95
CA ARG A 57 -11.81 0.95 13.02
C ARG A 57 -10.39 0.43 12.88
N LEU A 58 -9.92 0.24 11.64
CA LEU A 58 -8.62 -0.31 11.33
C LEU A 58 -7.91 0.56 10.28
N PHE A 59 -6.61 0.66 10.43
CA PHE A 59 -5.74 1.28 9.43
C PHE A 59 -5.39 0.24 8.38
N GLY A 60 -5.61 0.57 7.11
CA GLY A 60 -5.21 -0.24 5.96
C GLY A 60 -3.91 0.27 5.38
N ALA A 61 -2.94 -0.61 5.20
CA ALA A 61 -1.66 -0.29 4.54
C ALA A 61 -1.30 -1.41 3.55
N GLY A 62 -1.03 -1.04 2.30
CA GLY A 62 -0.74 -2.00 1.25
C GLY A 62 -0.65 -1.35 -0.12
N VAL A 63 -1.15 -2.06 -1.14
CA VAL A 63 -1.11 -1.63 -2.54
C VAL A 63 -2.47 -1.74 -3.21
N GLN A 64 -2.72 -0.86 -4.19
CA GLN A 64 -3.72 -1.04 -5.22
C GLN A 64 -3.03 -1.69 -6.42
N VAL A 65 -3.55 -2.79 -6.92
CA VAL A 65 -3.00 -3.51 -8.07
C VAL A 65 -3.79 -3.14 -9.31
N TYR A 66 -3.07 -2.75 -10.34
CA TYR A 66 -3.62 -2.41 -11.65
C TYR A 66 -2.99 -3.31 -12.71
N ASP A 67 -3.80 -3.79 -13.64
CA ASP A 67 -3.34 -4.50 -14.83
C ASP A 67 -3.31 -3.57 -16.03
N CYS A 68 -2.32 -3.74 -16.89
CA CYS A 68 -2.29 -3.08 -18.18
C CYS A 68 -3.20 -3.83 -19.14
N SER A 69 -4.28 -3.19 -19.60
CA SER A 69 -5.17 -3.78 -20.61
C SER A 69 -4.48 -3.87 -21.97
N THR A 70 -5.02 -4.68 -22.88
CA THR A 70 -4.56 -4.76 -24.27
C THR A 70 -4.66 -3.42 -25.02
N GLY A 71 -5.50 -2.50 -24.53
CA GLY A 71 -5.63 -1.13 -25.05
C GLY A 71 -4.63 -0.13 -24.43
N GLY A 72 -3.67 -0.58 -23.62
CA GLY A 72 -2.64 0.27 -23.04
C GLY A 72 -3.15 1.15 -21.89
N THR A 73 -4.20 0.74 -21.18
CA THR A 73 -4.81 1.50 -20.07
C THR A 73 -4.68 0.72 -18.78
N TRP A 74 -4.34 1.40 -17.68
CA TRP A 74 -4.33 0.80 -16.36
C TRP A 74 -5.77 0.55 -15.86
N VAL A 75 -6.08 -0.71 -15.55
CA VAL A 75 -7.38 -1.15 -15.03
C VAL A 75 -7.19 -1.68 -13.62
N PHE A 76 -7.95 -1.14 -12.66
CA PHE A 76 -7.92 -1.62 -11.28
C PHE A 76 -8.34 -3.08 -11.21
N ARG A 77 -7.51 -3.90 -10.55
CA ARG A 77 -7.76 -5.32 -10.29
C ARG A 77 -8.22 -5.57 -8.85
N GLU A 78 -7.40 -5.20 -7.89
CA GLU A 78 -7.63 -5.53 -6.49
C GLU A 78 -6.80 -4.68 -5.53
N PRO A 79 -7.27 -4.49 -4.27
CA PRO A 79 -6.41 -4.08 -3.18
C PRO A 79 -5.69 -5.29 -2.59
N ARG A 80 -4.49 -5.08 -2.02
CA ARG A 80 -3.79 -6.00 -1.14
C ARG A 80 -3.27 -5.22 0.04
N ALA A 81 -3.88 -5.37 1.22
CA ALA A 81 -3.50 -4.59 2.39
C ALA A 81 -3.60 -5.37 3.69
N LEU A 82 -2.72 -5.02 4.61
CA LEU A 82 -2.85 -5.39 6.01
C LEU A 82 -3.81 -4.43 6.71
N LEU A 83 -4.59 -4.96 7.63
CA LEU A 83 -5.45 -4.20 8.53
C LEU A 83 -4.79 -4.14 9.91
N LEU A 84 -4.53 -2.92 10.40
CA LEU A 84 -3.76 -2.71 11.62
C LEU A 84 -4.55 -1.93 12.68
N ARG A 85 -4.24 -2.23 13.94
CA ARG A 85 -4.59 -1.38 15.10
C ARG A 85 -3.31 -1.11 15.88
N GLY A 86 -2.81 0.14 15.83
CA GLY A 86 -1.44 0.43 16.21
C GLY A 86 -0.46 -0.38 15.37
N SER A 87 0.47 -1.08 16.00
CA SER A 87 1.44 -1.97 15.33
C SER A 87 0.92 -3.41 15.08
N GLN A 88 -0.27 -3.75 15.60
CA GLN A 88 -0.79 -5.12 15.52
C GLN A 88 -1.58 -5.35 14.24
N VAL A 89 -1.22 -6.40 13.49
CA VAL A 89 -2.02 -6.89 12.36
C VAL A 89 -3.29 -7.57 12.89
N LYS A 90 -4.44 -7.05 12.48
CA LYS A 90 -5.78 -7.54 12.86
C LYS A 90 -6.46 -8.32 11.75
N GLY A 91 -5.99 -8.19 10.51
CA GLY A 91 -6.58 -8.87 9.37
C GLY A 91 -5.97 -8.44 8.05
N VAL A 92 -6.67 -8.77 6.96
CA VAL A 92 -6.27 -8.46 5.58
C VAL A 92 -7.45 -7.92 4.78
N HIS A 93 -7.13 -7.20 3.70
CA HIS A 93 -8.09 -6.70 2.72
C HIS A 93 -7.59 -7.03 1.31
N PHE A 94 -8.46 -7.61 0.49
CA PHE A 94 -8.12 -8.12 -0.83
C PHE A 94 -9.31 -8.08 -1.80
N VAL A 95 -9.18 -8.75 -2.95
CA VAL A 95 -10.16 -8.77 -4.05
C VAL A 95 -11.59 -9.04 -3.60
N GLY A 96 -12.55 -8.45 -4.33
CA GLY A 96 -13.98 -8.66 -4.20
C GLY A 96 -14.75 -7.74 -3.25
N PRO A 97 -14.38 -6.48 -2.99
CA PRO A 97 -13.49 -6.06 -1.91
C PRO A 97 -13.85 -6.76 -0.60
N THR A 98 -12.94 -7.58 -0.12
CA THR A 98 -13.13 -8.45 1.06
C THR A 98 -12.23 -8.03 2.21
N TRP A 99 -12.75 -8.06 3.44
CA TRP A 99 -11.99 -7.89 4.69
C TRP A 99 -12.14 -9.14 5.52
N VAL A 100 -11.03 -9.70 6.00
CA VAL A 100 -11.01 -10.88 6.89
C VAL A 100 -10.19 -10.53 8.12
N LEU A 101 -10.74 -10.74 9.30
CA LEU A 101 -10.03 -10.53 10.57
C LEU A 101 -9.44 -11.85 11.10
N ARG A 102 -8.55 -11.70 12.09
CA ARG A 102 -7.86 -12.85 12.71
C ARG A 102 -8.80 -13.79 13.49
N ASP A 103 -9.99 -13.31 13.87
CA ASP A 103 -11.03 -14.13 14.50
C ASP A 103 -11.81 -15.00 13.48
N GLY A 104 -11.45 -14.93 12.19
CA GLY A 104 -12.09 -15.64 11.10
C GLY A 104 -13.30 -14.93 10.51
N SER A 105 -13.83 -13.89 11.17
CA SER A 105 -14.96 -13.14 10.64
C SER A 105 -14.56 -12.34 9.40
N SER A 106 -15.50 -12.23 8.46
CA SER A 106 -15.25 -11.55 7.19
C SER A 106 -16.47 -10.76 6.72
N VAL A 107 -16.23 -9.80 5.82
CA VAL A 107 -17.27 -9.11 5.07
C VAL A 107 -16.80 -8.87 3.65
N THR A 108 -17.74 -8.87 2.70
CA THR A 108 -17.56 -8.33 1.35
C THR A 108 -18.32 -7.01 1.22
N GLY A 109 -17.79 -6.05 0.44
CA GLY A 109 -18.38 -4.74 0.27
C GLY A 109 -18.87 -4.49 -1.16
N ARG A 110 -19.91 -3.70 -1.31
CA ARG A 110 -20.38 -3.14 -2.58
C ARG A 110 -20.46 -1.61 -2.43
N VAL A 111 -19.76 -0.88 -3.29
CA VAL A 111 -19.75 0.60 -3.25
C VAL A 111 -21.16 1.14 -3.43
N VAL A 112 -21.59 2.02 -2.52
CA VAL A 112 -22.86 2.76 -2.57
C VAL A 112 -22.65 4.26 -2.70
N THR A 113 -21.54 4.79 -2.16
CA THR A 113 -21.15 6.20 -2.32
C THR A 113 -19.67 6.29 -2.62
N ASN A 114 -19.31 7.13 -3.58
CA ASN A 114 -17.94 7.42 -3.98
C ASN A 114 -17.74 8.94 -3.95
N VAL A 115 -16.77 9.42 -3.17
CA VAL A 115 -16.44 10.84 -3.02
C VAL A 115 -14.97 11.02 -3.34
N PRO A 116 -14.60 11.96 -4.22
CA PRO A 116 -13.19 12.24 -4.50
C PRO A 116 -12.41 12.55 -3.22
N ALA A 117 -11.15 12.12 -3.17
CA ALA A 117 -10.21 12.54 -2.12
C ALA A 117 -9.89 14.04 -2.26
N VAL A 118 -9.23 14.61 -1.26
CA VAL A 118 -8.77 16.03 -1.31
C VAL A 118 -7.80 16.24 -2.47
N ASP A 119 -6.94 15.27 -2.74
CA ASP A 119 -6.05 15.25 -3.91
C ASP A 119 -6.37 14.00 -4.76
N PRO A 120 -7.35 14.08 -5.69
CA PRO A 120 -7.76 12.94 -6.49
C PRO A 120 -6.75 12.53 -7.56
N SER A 121 -5.71 13.33 -7.80
CA SER A 121 -4.63 12.96 -8.71
C SER A 121 -3.67 11.93 -8.11
N ARG A 122 -3.67 11.81 -6.79
CA ARG A 122 -2.76 10.93 -6.04
C ARG A 122 -3.48 9.94 -5.14
N ASP A 123 -4.56 10.40 -4.49
CA ASP A 123 -5.22 9.66 -3.42
C ASP A 123 -6.52 9.03 -3.94
N ILE A 124 -6.69 7.71 -3.72
CA ILE A 124 -7.92 6.99 -4.10
C ILE A 124 -9.15 7.57 -3.36
N PRO A 125 -10.35 7.47 -3.96
CA PRO A 125 -11.55 8.11 -3.40
C PRO A 125 -11.95 7.55 -2.04
N LEU A 126 -12.71 8.37 -1.29
CA LEU A 126 -13.44 7.94 -0.11
C LEU A 126 -14.64 7.13 -0.55
N LEU A 127 -15.00 6.08 0.18
CA LEU A 127 -16.13 5.21 -0.17
C LEU A 127 -17.00 4.94 1.04
N LEU A 128 -18.30 4.87 0.82
CA LEU A 128 -19.21 4.08 1.63
C LEU A 128 -19.55 2.80 0.87
N LEU A 129 -19.47 1.67 1.55
CA LEU A 129 -19.85 0.37 1.01
C LEU A 129 -20.95 -0.24 1.87
N ALA A 130 -21.96 -0.80 1.22
CA ALA A 130 -22.84 -1.78 1.86
C ALA A 130 -22.07 -3.08 2.03
N ALA A 131 -22.19 -3.72 3.18
CA ALA A 131 -21.40 -4.89 3.54
C ALA A 131 -22.30 -6.11 3.76
N THR A 132 -21.82 -7.26 3.27
CA THR A 132 -22.42 -8.59 3.50
C THR A 132 -21.47 -9.39 4.36
N PRO A 133 -21.86 -9.77 5.60
CA PRO A 133 -21.05 -10.62 6.45
C PRO A 133 -20.83 -12.01 5.86
N GLY A 134 -19.67 -12.59 6.13
CA GLY A 134 -19.37 -13.99 5.88
C GLY A 134 -19.99 -14.93 6.93
N PRO A 135 -19.80 -16.26 6.77
CA PRO A 135 -20.49 -17.25 7.59
C PRO A 135 -19.91 -17.44 9.01
N VAL A 136 -18.74 -16.85 9.31
CA VAL A 136 -18.07 -17.04 10.60
C VAL A 136 -18.45 -15.93 11.56
N ASP A 137 -18.95 -16.30 12.73
CA ASP A 137 -19.19 -15.37 13.82
C ASP A 137 -17.91 -14.68 14.29
N GLY A 138 -18.05 -13.44 14.74
CA GLY A 138 -16.94 -12.65 15.21
C GLY A 138 -17.17 -11.15 15.04
N LYS A 139 -16.08 -10.40 15.02
CA LYS A 139 -16.13 -8.93 15.04
C LYS A 139 -16.91 -8.33 13.87
N LEU A 140 -16.89 -8.97 12.70
CA LEU A 140 -17.54 -8.48 11.49
C LEU A 140 -18.91 -9.13 11.19
N ALA A 141 -19.39 -10.05 12.02
CA ALA A 141 -20.60 -10.86 11.75
C ALA A 141 -21.90 -10.03 11.54
N HIS A 142 -21.95 -8.83 12.09
CA HIS A 142 -23.13 -7.94 11.97
C HIS A 142 -22.85 -6.63 11.25
N VAL A 143 -21.70 -6.53 10.58
CA VAL A 143 -21.31 -5.31 9.84
C VAL A 143 -22.18 -5.17 8.60
N SER A 144 -22.88 -4.05 8.48
CA SER A 144 -23.73 -3.70 7.34
C SER A 144 -23.15 -2.63 6.44
N HIS A 145 -22.20 -1.81 6.95
CA HIS A 145 -21.57 -0.74 6.20
C HIS A 145 -20.08 -0.61 6.55
N ILE A 146 -19.31 -0.20 5.55
CA ILE A 146 -17.88 0.10 5.70
C ILE A 146 -17.62 1.47 5.09
N ALA A 147 -16.96 2.36 5.84
CA ALA A 147 -16.43 3.60 5.29
C ALA A 147 -14.92 3.47 5.07
N ARG A 148 -14.44 3.76 3.85
CA ARG A 148 -13.04 3.98 3.52
C ARG A 148 -12.79 5.48 3.53
N ILE A 149 -11.96 5.96 4.45
CA ILE A 149 -11.64 7.38 4.67
C ILE A 149 -10.14 7.57 4.86
N ASP A 150 -9.71 8.83 4.94
CA ASP A 150 -8.29 9.21 5.16
C ASP A 150 -7.33 8.52 4.17
N THR A 151 -7.73 8.44 2.91
CA THR A 151 -6.97 7.79 1.86
C THR A 151 -5.70 8.58 1.52
N ARG A 152 -4.62 7.86 1.24
CA ARG A 152 -3.36 8.39 0.72
C ARG A 152 -2.79 7.43 -0.31
N GLY A 153 -2.40 7.95 -1.46
CA GLY A 153 -1.85 7.18 -2.55
C GLY A 153 -2.86 6.28 -3.25
N GLY A 154 -2.37 5.32 -4.00
CA GLY A 154 -3.12 4.24 -4.61
C GLY A 154 -3.75 4.54 -5.97
N VAL A 155 -3.64 5.75 -6.51
CA VAL A 155 -4.13 6.07 -7.86
C VAL A 155 -3.20 5.43 -8.91
N ALA A 156 -3.79 4.89 -9.97
CA ALA A 156 -3.04 4.33 -11.09
C ALA A 156 -2.00 5.30 -11.65
N PRO A 157 -0.87 4.82 -12.18
CA PRO A 157 0.09 5.70 -12.85
C PRO A 157 -0.58 6.48 -14.00
N ALA A 158 -0.13 7.71 -14.21
CA ALA A 158 -0.60 8.51 -15.33
C ALA A 158 -0.07 7.97 -16.68
N GLY A 159 -0.83 8.22 -17.75
CA GLY A 159 -0.45 7.85 -19.11
C GLY A 159 -0.80 6.42 -19.48
N THR A 160 -0.28 5.99 -20.63
CA THR A 160 -0.50 4.65 -21.16
C THR A 160 0.50 3.64 -20.61
N CYS A 161 0.18 2.38 -20.72
CA CYS A 161 1.06 1.25 -20.36
C CYS A 161 1.30 0.34 -21.56
N ASP A 162 2.32 -0.50 -21.47
CA ASP A 162 2.58 -1.58 -22.43
C ASP A 162 2.38 -2.93 -21.72
N PRO A 163 1.35 -3.71 -22.08
CA PRO A 163 1.08 -4.99 -21.43
C PRO A 163 2.17 -6.04 -21.63
N ALA A 164 2.99 -5.92 -22.68
CA ALA A 164 4.11 -6.82 -22.90
C ALA A 164 5.33 -6.48 -22.02
N ALA A 165 5.55 -5.20 -21.75
CA ALA A 165 6.67 -4.74 -20.92
C ALA A 165 6.31 -4.66 -19.42
N THR A 166 5.10 -4.21 -19.12
CA THR A 166 4.63 -4.01 -17.74
C THR A 166 3.18 -4.47 -17.59
N PRO A 167 2.95 -5.78 -17.42
CA PRO A 167 1.60 -6.34 -17.40
C PRO A 167 0.77 -5.90 -16.17
N SER A 168 1.41 -5.56 -15.06
CA SER A 168 0.74 -5.05 -13.87
C SER A 168 1.65 -4.14 -13.03
N VAL A 169 1.04 -3.32 -12.17
CA VAL A 169 1.74 -2.43 -11.24
C VAL A 169 1.06 -2.45 -9.87
N GLU A 170 1.86 -2.36 -8.82
CA GLU A 170 1.42 -2.22 -7.43
C GLU A 170 1.68 -0.78 -6.96
N VAL A 171 0.61 -0.04 -6.65
CA VAL A 171 0.69 1.35 -6.20
C VAL A 171 0.44 1.43 -4.71
N PRO A 172 1.41 1.85 -3.89
CA PRO A 172 1.24 1.95 -2.45
C PRO A 172 0.08 2.85 -2.05
N TYR A 173 -0.70 2.42 -1.06
CA TYR A 173 -1.75 3.23 -0.46
C TYR A 173 -1.91 2.97 1.02
N THR A 174 -2.53 3.93 1.69
CA THR A 174 -3.08 3.77 3.04
C THR A 174 -4.50 4.30 3.11
N SER A 175 -5.27 3.80 4.05
CA SER A 175 -6.63 4.29 4.34
C SER A 175 -7.05 3.93 5.77
N THR A 176 -8.13 4.52 6.23
CA THR A 176 -8.86 4.08 7.42
C THR A 176 -10.13 3.38 6.99
N TYR A 177 -10.38 2.19 7.52
CA TYR A 177 -11.62 1.44 7.36
C TYR A 177 -12.41 1.49 8.67
N ALA A 178 -13.58 2.14 8.67
CA ALA A 178 -14.53 2.13 9.77
C ALA A 178 -15.69 1.20 9.44
N PHE A 179 -15.96 0.24 10.33
CA PHE A 179 -16.97 -0.82 10.16
C PHE A 179 -18.16 -0.53 11.05
N PHE A 180 -19.37 -0.57 10.49
CA PHE A 180 -20.61 -0.20 11.16
C PHE A 180 -21.63 -1.33 11.15
N ALA A 181 -22.35 -1.49 12.26
CA ALA A 181 -23.49 -2.39 12.39
C ALA A 181 -24.74 -1.61 12.88
N PRO A 182 -25.96 -2.12 12.64
CA PRO A 182 -27.15 -1.58 13.27
C PRO A 182 -26.99 -1.45 14.79
N ARG A 183 -27.61 -0.42 15.36
CA ARG A 183 -27.79 -0.36 16.83
C ARG A 183 -28.90 -1.36 17.15
N GLY A 184 -28.57 -2.34 17.99
CA GLY A 184 -29.58 -3.24 18.57
C GLY A 184 -30.43 -2.49 19.58
#